data_f08b8e964e7e79cd9c33b0dfa099c184
#
_entry.id   f08b8e964e7e79cd9c33b0dfa099c184
#
_cell.length_a   1.000
_cell.length_b   1.000
_cell.length_c   1.000
_cell.angle_alpha   90.00
_cell.angle_beta   90.00
_cell.angle_gamma   90.00
#
_symmetry.space_group_name_H-M   'P 1'
#
loop_
_entity.id
_entity.type
_entity.pdbx_description
1 polymer ?
#
loop_
_entity_poly.entity_id
_entity_poly.type
_entity_poly.pdbx_seq_one_letter_code
_entity_poly.pdbx_strand_id
1 'polypeptide(L)'
;XVQLQESGPGLVKPSETLSLTCTVSGGSIRNYYWSWIRQPPGKGLEWVGYIYSSGSTNYNPSLKSRVTISVDTSKNQFSLKLSSVTAADTAVYYCARDRGGASFFDYWGQGTLVTVSS
;
A
#
# COMPACT_ATOMS: atom_id res chain seq x y z
N UNK A 1 -3.98 -17.88 -8.91
CA UNK A 1 -3.92 -17.43 -8.75
C UNK A 1 -4.05 -16.61 -7.82
N VAL A 2 -3.08 -16.32 -7.61
CA VAL A 2 -3.04 -15.27 -6.59
C VAL A 2 -3.57 -13.97 -7.17
N GLN A 3 -4.44 -13.31 -6.42
CA GLN A 3 -4.99 -12.03 -6.84
C GLN A 3 -4.97 -11.05 -5.68
N LEU A 4 -4.69 -9.78 -5.99
CA LEU A 4 -4.66 -8.69 -5.01
C LEU A 4 -5.66 -7.62 -5.43
N GLN A 5 -6.38 -7.06 -4.46
CA GLN A 5 -7.38 -6.04 -4.76
C GLN A 5 -7.35 -4.95 -3.70
N GLU A 6 -7.06 -3.73 -4.13
CA GLU A 6 -7.09 -2.55 -3.26
C GLU A 6 -8.53 -2.10 -3.02
N SER A 7 -8.79 -1.57 -1.83
CA SER A 7 -10.07 -0.94 -1.52
C SER A 7 -9.86 0.19 -0.52
N GLY A 8 -10.75 1.15 -0.56
CA GLY A 8 -10.73 2.29 0.35
C GLY A 8 -11.27 3.53 -0.33
N PRO A 9 -11.47 4.59 0.45
CA PRO A 9 -12.03 5.83 -0.12
C PRO A 9 -11.10 6.45 -1.15
N GLY A 10 -11.67 6.88 -2.25
CA GLY A 10 -10.92 7.54 -3.32
C GLY A 10 -10.73 9.03 -3.11
N LEU A 11 -11.36 9.62 -2.11
CA LEU A 11 -11.26 11.04 -1.85
C LEU A 11 -10.96 11.24 -0.37
N VAL A 12 -9.90 12.00 -0.09
CA VAL A 12 -9.45 12.28 1.26
C VAL A 12 -9.18 13.76 1.38
N LYS A 13 -9.57 14.37 2.50
CA LYS A 13 -9.33 15.79 2.70
C LYS A 13 -7.91 16.04 3.21
N PRO A 14 -7.33 17.19 2.87
CA PRO A 14 -6.00 17.53 3.40
C PRO A 14 -5.96 17.43 4.91
N SER A 15 -4.82 17.03 5.44
CA SER A 15 -4.53 16.81 6.85
C SER A 15 -5.13 15.55 7.44
N GLU A 16 -6.03 14.89 6.73
CA GLU A 16 -6.63 13.64 7.22
C GLU A 16 -5.74 12.46 6.88
N THR A 17 -6.20 11.27 7.27
CA THR A 17 -5.46 10.03 7.06
C THR A 17 -6.07 9.24 5.91
N LEU A 18 -5.22 8.89 4.96
CA LEU A 18 -5.58 7.99 3.87
C LEU A 18 -5.48 6.56 4.39
N SER A 19 -6.53 5.76 4.14
CA SER A 19 -6.57 4.37 4.59
C SER A 19 -6.97 3.48 3.43
N LEU A 20 -6.13 2.48 3.14
CA LEU A 20 -6.40 1.51 2.09
C LEU A 20 -6.18 0.10 2.62
N THR A 21 -6.90 -0.85 2.05
CA THR A 21 -6.75 -2.26 2.38
C THR A 21 -6.50 -3.04 1.09
N CYS A 22 -5.63 -4.02 1.16
CA CYS A 22 -5.39 -4.95 0.08
C CYS A 22 -5.86 -6.32 0.53
N THR A 23 -6.77 -6.90 -0.24
CA THR A 23 -7.26 -8.25 0.04
C THR A 23 -6.59 -9.22 -0.91
N VAL A 24 -6.00 -10.25 -0.33
CA VAL A 24 -5.27 -11.27 -1.09
C VAL A 24 -6.15 -12.51 -1.18
N SER A 25 -6.30 -13.02 -2.38
CA SER A 25 -7.05 -14.27 -2.59
C SER A 25 -6.23 -15.22 -3.46
N GLY A 26 -6.56 -16.49 -3.40
CA GLY A 26 -5.87 -17.50 -4.18
C GLY A 26 -4.54 -17.93 -3.62
N GLY A 27 -4.22 -17.50 -2.42
CA GLY A 27 -2.98 -17.88 -1.75
C GLY A 27 -2.92 -17.27 -0.37
N SER A 28 -1.97 -17.73 0.42
CA SER A 28 -1.80 -17.25 1.80
C SER A 28 -0.94 -16.02 1.81
N ILE A 29 -1.27 -15.12 2.75
CA ILE A 29 -0.45 -13.95 2.99
C ILE A 29 0.87 -14.29 3.69
N ARG A 30 0.98 -15.48 4.26
CA ARG A 30 2.14 -15.86 5.06
C ARG A 30 3.38 -16.09 4.19
N ASN A 31 4.53 -15.76 4.74
CA ASN A 31 5.86 -16.07 4.17
C ASN A 31 6.24 -15.22 2.98
N TYR A 32 5.58 -14.08 2.80
CA TYR A 32 5.90 -13.13 1.74
C TYR A 32 5.98 -11.74 2.30
N TYR A 33 6.57 -10.85 1.52
CA TYR A 33 6.57 -9.40 1.78
C TYR A 33 5.44 -8.78 0.98
N TRP A 34 4.74 -7.84 1.59
CA TRP A 34 3.59 -7.18 0.98
C TRP A 34 3.84 -5.69 0.98
N SER A 35 3.80 -5.09 -0.20
CA SER A 35 4.23 -3.70 -0.40
C SER A 35 3.08 -2.83 -0.85
N TRP A 36 3.21 -1.55 -0.55
CA TRP A 36 2.42 -0.49 -1.16
C TRP A 36 3.34 0.36 -2.03
N ILE A 37 2.89 0.66 -3.24
CA ILE A 37 3.60 1.47 -4.22
C ILE A 37 2.59 2.48 -4.73
N ARG A 38 3.05 3.69 -5.08
CA ARG A 38 2.14 4.69 -5.60
C ARG A 38 2.74 5.37 -6.83
N GLN A 39 1.87 5.96 -7.63
CA GLN A 39 2.29 6.69 -8.82
C GLN A 39 1.49 7.99 -8.89
N PRO A 40 2.13 9.12 -8.54
CA PRO A 40 1.47 10.42 -8.72
C PRO A 40 1.24 10.71 -10.20
N PRO A 41 0.26 11.56 -10.53
CA PRO A 41 -0.04 11.85 -11.93
C PRO A 41 1.20 12.37 -12.67
N GLY A 42 1.49 11.74 -13.80
CA GLY A 42 2.61 12.16 -14.64
C GLY A 42 3.98 11.85 -14.10
N LYS A 43 4.08 11.05 -13.05
CA LYS A 43 5.36 10.74 -12.42
C LYS A 43 5.59 9.25 -12.39
N GLY A 44 6.78 8.86 -11.94
CA GLY A 44 7.15 7.45 -11.84
C GLY A 44 6.58 6.80 -10.59
N LEU A 45 6.79 5.50 -10.50
CA LEU A 45 6.39 4.73 -9.33
C LEU A 45 7.28 5.11 -8.15
N GLU A 46 6.65 5.18 -6.98
CA GLU A 46 7.33 5.44 -5.72
C GLU A 46 6.95 4.35 -4.74
N TRP A 47 7.94 3.65 -4.22
CA TRP A 47 7.72 2.63 -3.20
C TRP A 47 7.38 3.32 -1.88
N VAL A 48 6.31 2.86 -1.22
CA VAL A 48 5.85 3.43 0.04
C VAL A 48 6.41 2.64 1.23
N GLY A 49 6.34 1.33 1.15
CA GLY A 49 6.85 0.50 2.22
C GLY A 49 6.38 -0.93 2.09
N TYR A 50 6.90 -1.78 2.97
CA TYR A 50 6.42 -3.17 3.00
C TYR A 50 6.21 -3.64 4.42
N ILE A 51 5.47 -4.75 4.53
CA ILE A 51 5.38 -5.51 5.75
C ILE A 51 5.62 -6.99 5.41
N TYR A 52 6.38 -7.66 6.24
CA TYR A 52 6.49 -9.11 6.19
C TYR A 52 5.34 -9.69 7.01
N SER A 53 4.93 -10.90 6.68
CA SER A 53 3.75 -11.48 7.33
C SER A 53 3.89 -11.63 8.84
N SER A 54 5.11 -11.63 9.38
CA SER A 54 5.32 -11.65 10.83
C SER A 54 5.11 -10.29 11.50
N GLY A 55 5.01 -9.22 10.72
CA GLY A 55 4.82 -7.87 11.24
C GLY A 55 5.99 -6.93 11.05
N SER A 56 7.14 -7.42 10.60
CA SER A 56 8.29 -6.54 10.34
C SER A 56 7.97 -5.58 9.20
N THR A 57 8.32 -4.32 9.38
CA THR A 57 8.03 -3.29 8.37
C THR A 57 9.29 -2.56 7.96
N ASN A 58 9.25 -1.98 6.76
CA ASN A 58 10.27 -1.06 6.31
C ASN A 58 9.57 -0.02 5.43
N TYR A 59 9.82 1.25 5.69
CA TYR A 59 9.12 2.33 5.03
C TYR A 59 10.11 3.21 4.28
N ASN A 60 9.62 3.81 3.19
CA ASN A 60 10.39 4.80 2.43
C ASN A 60 10.79 5.92 3.39
N PRO A 61 12.08 6.24 3.50
CA PRO A 61 12.50 7.27 4.46
C PRO A 61 11.82 8.62 4.29
N SER A 62 11.45 8.99 3.06
CA SER A 62 10.80 10.28 2.83
C SER A 62 9.37 10.31 3.34
N LEU A 63 8.79 9.15 3.66
CA LEU A 63 7.40 9.06 4.10
C LEU A 63 7.25 8.45 5.49
N LYS A 64 8.33 7.93 6.08
CA LYS A 64 8.19 6.98 7.17
C LYS A 64 7.54 7.57 8.41
N SER A 65 7.65 8.88 8.61
CA SER A 65 7.02 9.49 9.77
C SER A 65 5.49 9.49 9.68
N ARG A 66 4.94 9.26 8.49
CA ARG A 66 3.50 9.33 8.26
C ARG A 66 2.87 8.00 7.89
N VAL A 67 3.67 6.95 7.70
CA VAL A 67 3.21 5.67 7.15
C VAL A 67 3.07 4.64 8.25
N THR A 68 1.98 3.88 8.20
CA THR A 68 1.82 2.65 8.99
C THR A 68 1.26 1.58 8.05
N ILE A 69 1.95 0.44 7.99
CA ILE A 69 1.44 -0.72 7.27
C ILE A 69 1.21 -1.83 8.29
N SER A 70 0.08 -2.49 8.17
CA SER A 70 -0.29 -3.56 9.08
C SER A 70 -0.78 -4.76 8.29
N VAL A 71 -0.84 -5.91 8.95
CA VAL A 71 -1.28 -7.15 8.32
C VAL A 71 -2.26 -7.85 9.25
N ASP A 72 -3.28 -8.47 8.66
CA ASP A 72 -4.25 -9.30 9.38
C ASP A 72 -4.29 -10.63 8.67
N THR A 73 -3.54 -11.60 9.20
CA THR A 73 -3.43 -12.89 8.54
C THR A 73 -4.73 -13.66 8.57
N SER A 74 -5.58 -13.43 9.58
CA SER A 74 -6.86 -14.13 9.64
C SER A 74 -7.82 -13.70 8.54
N LYS A 75 -7.68 -12.46 8.06
CA LYS A 75 -8.51 -11.96 6.96
C LYS A 75 -7.78 -12.01 5.62
N ASN A 76 -6.53 -12.40 5.62
CA ASN A 76 -5.69 -12.41 4.43
C ASN A 76 -5.63 -11.03 3.78
N GLN A 77 -5.41 -10.01 4.61
CA GLN A 77 -5.39 -8.61 4.20
C GLN A 77 -4.19 -7.90 4.79
N PHE A 78 -3.75 -6.84 4.10
CA PHE A 78 -2.81 -5.90 4.68
C PHE A 78 -3.25 -4.49 4.32
N SER A 79 -2.84 -3.52 5.12
CA SER A 79 -3.42 -2.17 5.04
C SER A 79 -2.34 -1.11 5.09
N LEU A 80 -2.70 0.05 4.56
CA LEU A 80 -1.85 1.24 4.57
C LEU A 80 -2.61 2.37 5.25
N LYS A 81 -1.92 3.08 6.15
CA LYS A 81 -2.38 4.36 6.64
C LYS A 81 -1.29 5.39 6.40
N LEU A 82 -1.68 6.50 5.79
CA LEU A 82 -0.78 7.62 5.52
C LEU A 82 -1.43 8.85 6.11
N SER A 83 -0.79 9.42 7.12
CA SER A 83 -1.37 10.52 7.88
C SER A 83 -0.99 11.87 7.28
N SER A 84 -1.74 12.91 7.68
CA SER A 84 -1.44 14.30 7.34
C SER A 84 -1.24 14.50 5.84
N VAL A 85 -2.19 14.01 5.06
CA VAL A 85 -2.02 14.04 3.60
C VAL A 85 -2.14 15.45 3.05
N THR A 86 -1.45 15.67 1.95
CA THR A 86 -1.57 16.90 1.14
C THR A 86 -1.83 16.51 -0.30
N ALA A 87 -2.00 17.51 -1.15
CA ALA A 87 -2.22 17.25 -2.58
C ALA A 87 -1.08 16.42 -3.19
N ALA A 88 0.12 16.51 -2.64
CA ALA A 88 1.26 15.74 -3.13
C ALA A 88 1.08 14.23 -2.93
N ASP A 89 0.12 13.82 -2.10
CA ASP A 89 -0.17 12.40 -1.90
C ASP A 89 -1.22 11.85 -2.87
N THR A 90 -1.77 12.69 -3.73
CA THR A 90 -2.67 12.23 -4.79
C THR A 90 -1.89 11.31 -5.72
N ALA A 91 -2.41 10.10 -5.94
CA ALA A 91 -1.70 9.10 -6.72
C ALA A 91 -2.60 7.90 -6.95
N VAL A 92 -2.21 7.06 -7.90
CA VAL A 92 -2.73 5.71 -7.95
C VAL A 92 -1.90 4.87 -6.98
N TYR A 93 -2.56 4.19 -6.08
CA TYR A 93 -1.92 3.34 -5.08
C TYR A 93 -2.11 1.88 -5.46
N TYR A 94 -1.00 1.14 -5.47
CA TYR A 94 -0.98 -0.28 -5.76
C TYR A 94 -0.51 -1.06 -4.56
N CYS A 95 -1.07 -2.24 -4.36
CA CYS A 95 -0.46 -3.22 -3.48
C CYS A 95 0.20 -4.30 -4.33
N ALA A 96 1.23 -4.92 -3.79
CA ALA A 96 2.00 -5.90 -4.55
C ALA A 96 2.66 -6.90 -3.61
N ARG A 97 2.91 -8.08 -4.15
CA ARG A 97 3.66 -9.11 -3.43
C ARG A 97 5.10 -9.11 -3.89
N ASP A 98 6.01 -9.25 -2.92
CA ASP A 98 7.43 -9.27 -3.16
C ASP A 98 8.01 -10.48 -2.42
N ARG A 99 8.92 -11.17 -3.08
CA ARG A 99 9.54 -12.34 -2.47
C ARG A 99 10.80 -11.99 -1.69
N GLY A 100 11.36 -10.80 -1.86
CA GLY A 100 12.61 -10.45 -1.24
C GLY A 100 12.78 -9.02 -0.79
N GLY A 101 11.71 -8.36 -0.38
CA GLY A 101 11.84 -7.06 0.28
C GLY A 101 12.02 -5.87 -0.65
N ALA A 102 10.98 -5.54 -1.39
CA ALA A 102 10.87 -4.31 -2.20
C ALA A 102 11.74 -4.27 -3.45
N SER A 103 12.25 -5.40 -3.89
CA SER A 103 13.12 -5.40 -5.06
C SER A 103 12.52 -6.12 -6.26
N PHE A 104 11.47 -6.92 -6.08
CA PHE A 104 11.05 -7.78 -7.17
C PHE A 104 9.61 -8.25 -6.94
N PHE A 105 8.68 -7.59 -7.61
CA PHE A 105 7.25 -7.81 -7.39
C PHE A 105 6.71 -8.78 -8.42
N ASP A 106 6.04 -9.85 -7.96
CA ASP A 106 5.50 -10.85 -8.89
C ASP A 106 3.99 -10.74 -9.09
N TYR A 107 3.26 -10.18 -8.15
CA TYR A 107 1.83 -9.95 -8.31
C TYR A 107 1.48 -8.55 -7.87
N TRP A 108 0.56 -7.91 -8.60
CA TRP A 108 0.13 -6.54 -8.35
C TRP A 108 -1.38 -6.48 -8.29
N GLY A 109 -1.91 -5.60 -7.48
CA GLY A 109 -3.32 -5.21 -7.59
C GLY A 109 -3.52 -4.33 -8.81
N GLN A 110 -4.77 -3.97 -9.07
CA GLN A 110 -5.11 -3.15 -10.23
C GLN A 110 -4.82 -1.68 -10.01
N GLY A 111 -4.66 -1.28 -8.77
CA GLY A 111 -4.44 0.11 -8.45
C GLY A 111 -5.75 0.83 -8.13
N THR A 112 -5.69 1.76 -7.20
CA THR A 112 -6.85 2.58 -6.87
C THR A 112 -6.41 4.03 -6.77
N LEU A 113 -7.13 4.92 -7.43
CA LEU A 113 -6.82 6.35 -7.39
C LEU A 113 -7.28 6.93 -6.06
N VAL A 114 -6.39 7.67 -5.42
CA VAL A 114 -6.75 8.48 -4.25
C VAL A 114 -6.43 9.93 -4.57
N THR A 115 -7.43 10.78 -4.45
CA THR A 115 -7.30 12.21 -4.66
C THR A 115 -7.41 12.92 -3.33
N VAL A 116 -6.46 13.81 -3.06
CA VAL A 116 -6.50 14.64 -1.85
C VAL A 116 -6.97 16.03 -2.26
N SER A 117 -8.13 16.41 -1.78
CA SER A 117 -8.74 17.66 -2.18
C SER A 117 -9.78 18.11 -1.16
N SER A 118 -9.84 19.40 -0.90
CA SER A 118 -10.83 19.95 0.03
C SER A 118 -12.20 20.16 -0.60
#